data_7ecbc02770b1b5bf62b84c71cacf5e16
#
_entry.id   7ecbc02770b1b5bf62b84c71cacf5e16
#
_cell.length_a   1.000
_cell.length_b   1.000
_cell.length_c   1.000
_cell.angle_alpha   90.00
_cell.angle_beta   90.00
_cell.angle_gamma   90.00
#
_symmetry.space_group_name_H-M   'P 1'
#
loop_
_entity.id
_entity.type
_entity.pdbx_description
1 polymer ?
#
loop_
_entity_poly.entity_id
_entity_poly.type
_entity_poly.pdbx_seq_one_letter_code
_entity_poly.pdbx_strand_id
1 'polypeptide(L)'
;MALPAITAPETKAVIFDAYGTLFDVHSAVARHMDKVGPDAARFSEVWRSKQLEYSWVLSLAGRYEPFWTLTERALDFAFARFPDIDPSLRQPLLEAYRTLDAYPEVRGTLRALRSRGLRTGILSNGDPGMLNAAVGSAGLAGDLDAVLSVDAARVFKTSPRTYALVLQALSVDADEVVFVSSNRWDIAGAAAFGFTPVWVNRLGLPDEYPEFAPGAVVPSLHLLV
;
A
#
# COMPACT_ATOMS: atom_id res chain seq x y z
N MET A 1 -11.72 -15.09 -15.71
CA MET A 1 -11.73 -14.13 -16.84
C MET A 1 -11.23 -12.81 -16.27
N ALA A 2 -10.20 -12.20 -16.86
CA ALA A 2 -9.62 -10.98 -16.34
C ALA A 2 -10.61 -9.81 -16.31
N LEU A 3 -10.37 -8.83 -15.44
CA LEU A 3 -11.20 -7.63 -15.35
C LEU A 3 -11.19 -6.83 -16.67
N PRO A 4 -12.33 -6.27 -17.10
CA PRO A 4 -12.38 -5.42 -18.30
C PRO A 4 -11.36 -4.30 -18.30
N ALA A 5 -11.14 -3.62 -17.16
CA ALA A 5 -10.13 -2.57 -17.01
C ALA A 5 -8.70 -3.05 -17.30
N ILE A 6 -8.37 -4.30 -17.01
CA ILE A 6 -7.05 -4.89 -17.29
C ILE A 6 -6.89 -5.31 -18.76
N THR A 7 -7.99 -5.59 -19.45
CA THR A 7 -8.00 -6.03 -20.84
C THR A 7 -8.31 -4.92 -21.83
N ALA A 8 -8.59 -3.73 -21.35
CA ALA A 8 -8.85 -2.55 -22.17
C ALA A 8 -7.62 -2.23 -23.04
N PRO A 9 -7.78 -1.98 -24.35
CA PRO A 9 -6.66 -1.76 -25.27
C PRO A 9 -5.77 -0.57 -24.90
N GLU A 10 -6.33 0.42 -24.22
CA GLU A 10 -5.65 1.62 -23.75
C GLU A 10 -4.78 1.37 -22.51
N THR A 11 -5.04 0.31 -21.75
CA THR A 11 -4.29 0.04 -20.51
C THR A 11 -2.85 -0.37 -20.81
N LYS A 12 -1.87 0.40 -20.30
CA LYS A 12 -0.43 0.16 -20.46
C LYS A 12 0.25 -0.26 -19.17
N ALA A 13 -0.31 0.14 -18.01
CA ALA A 13 0.31 -0.11 -16.72
C ALA A 13 -0.71 -0.46 -15.64
N VAL A 14 -0.30 -1.34 -14.73
CA VAL A 14 -1.03 -1.66 -13.49
C VAL A 14 -0.15 -1.29 -12.32
N ILE A 15 -0.58 -0.31 -11.55
CA ILE A 15 0.16 0.25 -10.42
C ILE A 15 -0.53 -0.13 -9.13
N PHE A 16 0.24 -0.63 -8.19
CA PHE A 16 -0.24 -1.13 -6.91
C PHE A 16 0.18 -0.21 -5.77
N ASP A 17 -0.72 0.03 -4.84
CA ASP A 17 -0.29 0.37 -3.49
C ASP A 17 0.47 -0.81 -2.87
N ALA A 18 1.33 -0.54 -1.89
CA ALA A 18 2.16 -1.58 -1.27
C ALA A 18 1.54 -2.13 0.01
N TYR A 19 1.40 -1.29 1.04
CA TYR A 19 1.07 -1.66 2.41
C TYR A 19 -0.44 -1.89 2.61
N GLY A 20 -0.83 -3.15 2.84
CA GLY A 20 -2.21 -3.64 2.89
C GLY A 20 -2.70 -4.18 1.55
N THR A 21 -2.00 -3.90 0.43
CA THR A 21 -2.37 -4.33 -0.92
C THR A 21 -1.51 -5.49 -1.41
N LEU A 22 -0.20 -5.29 -1.50
CA LEU A 22 0.77 -6.35 -1.82
C LEU A 22 1.34 -7.02 -0.56
N PHE A 23 1.54 -6.25 0.52
CA PHE A 23 2.12 -6.70 1.78
C PHE A 23 1.11 -6.59 2.92
N ASP A 24 1.00 -7.63 3.72
CA ASP A 24 0.13 -7.66 4.90
C ASP A 24 0.76 -6.83 6.03
N VAL A 25 0.19 -5.66 6.30
CA VAL A 25 0.65 -4.73 7.35
C VAL A 25 0.52 -5.30 8.77
N HIS A 26 -0.34 -6.28 8.96
CA HIS A 26 -0.57 -6.91 10.26
C HIS A 26 0.38 -8.07 10.52
N SER A 27 1.09 -8.56 9.49
CA SER A 27 2.02 -9.70 9.61
C SER A 27 3.16 -9.44 10.61
N ALA A 28 3.61 -8.18 10.76
CA ALA A 28 4.63 -7.81 11.73
C ALA A 28 4.22 -8.15 13.18
N VAL A 29 3.00 -7.77 13.57
CA VAL A 29 2.45 -8.09 14.89
C VAL A 29 2.07 -9.55 14.98
N ALA A 30 1.50 -10.14 13.92
CA ALA A 30 1.10 -11.55 13.88
C ALA A 30 2.28 -12.50 14.16
N ARG A 31 3.49 -12.19 13.67
CA ARG A 31 4.72 -12.97 13.96
C ARG A 31 5.15 -12.95 15.43
N HIS A 32 4.62 -12.00 16.21
CA HIS A 32 4.91 -11.82 17.62
C HIS A 32 3.66 -11.95 18.50
N MET A 33 2.58 -12.54 17.97
CA MET A 33 1.27 -12.61 18.63
C MET A 33 1.35 -13.21 20.04
N ASP A 34 2.11 -14.28 20.22
CA ASP A 34 2.26 -14.94 21.52
C ASP A 34 2.90 -14.03 22.60
N LYS A 35 3.72 -13.06 22.18
CA LYS A 35 4.40 -12.12 23.08
C LYS A 35 3.59 -10.84 23.27
N VAL A 36 2.89 -10.38 22.25
CA VAL A 36 2.01 -9.20 22.33
C VAL A 36 0.75 -9.52 23.12
N GLY A 37 0.25 -10.76 23.04
CA GLY A 37 -0.89 -11.23 23.82
C GLY A 37 -2.26 -10.90 23.19
N PRO A 38 -3.34 -10.90 24.01
CA PRO A 38 -4.72 -10.84 23.52
C PRO A 38 -5.08 -9.55 22.79
N ASP A 39 -4.37 -8.46 23.03
CA ASP A 39 -4.60 -7.18 22.37
C ASP A 39 -3.86 -7.04 21.02
N ALA A 40 -3.19 -8.09 20.52
CA ALA A 40 -2.34 -8.02 19.32
C ALA A 40 -3.05 -7.41 18.09
N ALA A 41 -4.29 -7.81 17.81
CA ALA A 41 -5.05 -7.27 16.70
C ALA A 41 -5.32 -5.75 16.87
N ARG A 42 -5.81 -5.34 18.04
CA ARG A 42 -6.09 -3.93 18.35
C ARG A 42 -4.82 -3.07 18.35
N PHE A 43 -3.73 -3.61 18.89
CA PHE A 43 -2.42 -2.97 18.87
C PHE A 43 -1.96 -2.70 17.42
N SER A 44 -2.06 -3.72 16.54
CA SER A 44 -1.72 -3.61 15.13
C SER A 44 -2.58 -2.58 14.39
N GLU A 45 -3.89 -2.56 14.65
CA GLU A 45 -4.82 -1.58 14.10
C GLU A 45 -4.48 -0.14 14.53
N VAL A 46 -4.18 0.07 15.81
CA VAL A 46 -3.77 1.38 16.33
C VAL A 46 -2.46 1.82 15.70
N TRP A 47 -1.47 0.94 15.61
CA TRP A 47 -0.21 1.22 14.95
C TRP A 47 -0.43 1.69 13.52
N ARG A 48 -1.20 0.92 12.72
CA ARG A 48 -1.52 1.25 11.32
C ARG A 48 -2.29 2.56 11.19
N SER A 49 -3.31 2.76 12.00
CA SER A 49 -4.14 3.97 11.95
C SER A 49 -3.33 5.23 12.23
N LYS A 50 -2.40 5.17 13.20
CA LYS A 50 -1.54 6.32 13.53
C LYS A 50 -0.50 6.63 12.46
N GLN A 51 0.02 5.65 11.76
CA GLN A 51 0.87 5.91 10.58
C GLN A 51 0.14 6.76 9.53
N LEU A 52 -1.10 6.38 9.21
CA LEU A 52 -1.93 7.09 8.22
C LEU A 52 -2.33 8.47 8.72
N GLU A 53 -2.83 8.57 9.95
CA GLU A 53 -3.22 9.85 10.56
C GLU A 53 -2.07 10.86 10.53
N TYR A 54 -0.85 10.44 10.94
CA TYR A 54 0.32 11.32 10.94
C TYR A 54 0.70 11.77 9.53
N SER A 55 0.61 10.86 8.54
CA SER A 55 0.91 11.20 7.15
C SER A 55 -0.05 12.26 6.59
N TRP A 56 -1.34 12.15 6.90
CA TRP A 56 -2.34 13.12 6.47
C TRP A 56 -2.19 14.47 7.17
N VAL A 57 -1.99 14.46 8.48
CA VAL A 57 -1.80 15.69 9.27
C VAL A 57 -0.57 16.45 8.78
N LEU A 58 0.56 15.75 8.57
CA LEU A 58 1.77 16.39 8.06
C LEU A 58 1.59 16.94 6.65
N SER A 59 0.91 16.20 5.76
CA SER A 59 0.61 16.69 4.41
C SER A 59 -0.22 17.97 4.42
N LEU A 60 -1.28 18.01 5.24
CA LEU A 60 -2.14 19.18 5.40
C LEU A 60 -1.41 20.37 6.06
N ALA A 61 -0.48 20.09 6.97
CA ALA A 61 0.34 21.11 7.62
C ALA A 61 1.51 21.60 6.74
N GLY A 62 1.66 21.09 5.50
CA GLY A 62 2.78 21.45 4.63
C GLY A 62 4.14 20.97 5.15
N ARG A 63 4.14 19.90 5.94
CA ARG A 63 5.33 19.27 6.49
C ARG A 63 5.53 17.90 5.86
N TYR A 64 6.77 17.44 5.85
CA TYR A 64 7.11 16.09 5.41
C TYR A 64 8.23 15.52 6.28
N GLU A 65 8.03 14.28 6.70
CA GLU A 65 9.05 13.42 7.31
C GLU A 65 9.00 12.05 6.61
N PRO A 66 10.10 11.29 6.55
CA PRO A 66 10.08 9.93 5.98
C PRO A 66 9.02 9.06 6.65
N PHE A 67 8.36 8.20 5.92
CA PHE A 67 7.28 7.37 6.45
C PHE A 67 7.77 6.40 7.54
N TRP A 68 9.05 6.02 7.49
CA TRP A 68 9.67 5.23 8.56
C TRP A 68 9.62 5.95 9.91
N THR A 69 9.94 7.23 9.94
CA THR A 69 9.83 8.05 11.16
C THR A 69 8.40 8.05 11.72
N LEU A 70 7.40 8.13 10.83
CA LEU A 70 5.99 8.05 11.24
C LEU A 70 5.63 6.65 11.75
N THR A 71 6.21 5.61 11.13
CA THR A 71 6.04 4.21 11.55
C THR A 71 6.58 4.00 12.97
N GLU A 72 7.76 4.52 13.29
CA GLU A 72 8.36 4.46 14.63
C GLU A 72 7.51 5.21 15.66
N ARG A 73 7.12 6.46 15.36
CA ARG A 73 6.25 7.27 16.26
C ARG A 73 4.88 6.65 16.48
N ALA A 74 4.30 6.05 15.47
CA ALA A 74 3.02 5.36 15.57
C ALA A 74 3.13 4.10 16.45
N LEU A 75 4.26 3.38 16.37
CA LEU A 75 4.53 2.25 17.25
C LEU A 75 4.69 2.71 18.71
N ASP A 76 5.44 3.80 18.94
CA ASP A 76 5.59 4.37 20.29
C ASP A 76 4.25 4.80 20.89
N PHE A 77 3.37 5.39 20.06
CA PHE A 77 1.99 5.68 20.47
C PHE A 77 1.21 4.40 20.82
N ALA A 78 1.34 3.35 20.01
CA ALA A 78 0.66 2.08 20.28
C ALA A 78 1.13 1.48 21.62
N PHE A 79 2.42 1.45 21.93
CA PHE A 79 2.93 1.03 23.24
C PHE A 79 2.39 1.88 24.38
N ALA A 80 2.34 3.20 24.23
CA ALA A 80 1.77 4.08 25.25
C ALA A 80 0.27 3.83 25.49
N ARG A 81 -0.45 3.40 24.44
CA ARG A 81 -1.90 3.07 24.51
C ARG A 81 -2.16 1.68 25.11
N PHE A 82 -1.19 0.77 25.03
CA PHE A 82 -1.25 -0.61 25.52
C PHE A 82 -0.06 -0.87 26.47
N PRO A 83 -0.09 -0.31 27.69
CA PRO A 83 1.07 -0.34 28.61
C PRO A 83 1.42 -1.73 29.15
N ASP A 84 0.54 -2.72 29.00
CA ASP A 84 0.75 -4.10 29.41
C ASP A 84 1.59 -4.89 28.40
N ILE A 85 1.79 -4.37 27.19
CA ILE A 85 2.65 -5.00 26.18
C ILE A 85 4.12 -4.63 26.48
N ASP A 86 4.99 -5.66 26.53
CA ASP A 86 6.40 -5.49 26.82
C ASP A 86 7.08 -4.55 25.81
N PRO A 87 7.61 -3.40 26.25
CA PRO A 87 8.28 -2.44 25.37
C PRO A 87 9.56 -2.98 24.72
N SER A 88 10.12 -4.08 25.21
CA SER A 88 11.26 -4.75 24.56
C SER A 88 10.90 -5.31 23.17
N LEU A 89 9.62 -5.46 22.87
CA LEU A 89 9.13 -5.86 21.54
C LEU A 89 9.24 -4.77 20.48
N ARG A 90 9.54 -3.51 20.86
CA ARG A 90 9.63 -2.39 19.92
C ARG A 90 10.56 -2.67 18.74
N GLN A 91 11.77 -3.06 19.00
CA GLN A 91 12.77 -3.33 17.96
C GLN A 91 12.42 -4.56 17.12
N PRO A 92 12.04 -5.72 17.70
CA PRO A 92 11.55 -6.87 16.94
C PRO A 92 10.37 -6.54 16.01
N LEU A 93 9.40 -5.72 16.44
CA LEU A 93 8.25 -5.33 15.62
C LEU A 93 8.66 -4.43 14.46
N LEU A 94 9.58 -3.48 14.67
CA LEU A 94 10.13 -2.64 13.60
C LEU A 94 10.90 -3.47 12.57
N GLU A 95 11.69 -4.44 13.00
CA GLU A 95 12.41 -5.36 12.10
C GLU A 95 11.42 -6.22 11.29
N ALA A 96 10.38 -6.76 11.93
CA ALA A 96 9.33 -7.50 11.24
C ALA A 96 8.57 -6.62 10.23
N TYR A 97 8.37 -5.34 10.54
CA TYR A 97 7.71 -4.40 9.62
C TYR A 97 8.53 -4.10 8.36
N ARG A 98 9.85 -4.22 8.41
CA ARG A 98 10.71 -4.08 7.21
C ARG A 98 10.54 -5.22 6.22
N THR A 99 10.13 -6.39 6.70
CA THR A 99 10.07 -7.64 5.92
C THR A 99 8.67 -8.25 5.98
N LEU A 100 7.63 -7.44 5.79
CA LEU A 100 6.24 -7.89 5.79
C LEU A 100 6.01 -9.03 4.81
N ASP A 101 5.05 -9.90 5.15
CA ASP A 101 4.63 -10.99 4.26
C ASP A 101 3.86 -10.43 3.08
N ALA A 102 4.25 -10.82 1.87
CA ALA A 102 3.42 -10.57 0.69
C ALA A 102 2.21 -11.52 0.71
N TYR A 103 1.05 -11.04 0.25
CA TYR A 103 -0.09 -11.94 0.07
C TYR A 103 0.25 -13.03 -0.96
N PRO A 104 -0.24 -14.28 -0.77
CA PRO A 104 0.19 -15.44 -1.55
C PRO A 104 0.01 -15.29 -3.06
N GLU A 105 -1.04 -14.57 -3.49
CA GLU A 105 -1.38 -14.39 -4.89
C GLU A 105 -0.53 -13.31 -5.61
N VAL A 106 0.20 -12.47 -4.90
CA VAL A 106 0.88 -11.29 -5.45
C VAL A 106 1.81 -11.64 -6.61
N ARG A 107 2.74 -12.57 -6.39
CA ARG A 107 3.73 -12.92 -7.41
C ARG A 107 3.07 -13.49 -8.68
N GLY A 108 2.09 -14.37 -8.51
CA GLY A 108 1.34 -14.95 -9.64
C GLY A 108 0.63 -13.90 -10.46
N THR A 109 -0.04 -12.96 -9.78
CA THR A 109 -0.74 -11.84 -10.40
C THR A 109 0.22 -10.93 -11.19
N LEU A 110 1.33 -10.49 -10.58
CA LEU A 110 2.31 -9.64 -11.26
C LEU A 110 2.85 -10.28 -12.54
N ARG A 111 3.24 -11.55 -12.48
CA ARG A 111 3.74 -12.30 -13.64
C ARG A 111 2.69 -12.46 -14.74
N ALA A 112 1.43 -12.73 -14.36
CA ALA A 112 0.35 -12.86 -15.32
C ALA A 112 0.05 -11.53 -16.03
N LEU A 113 0.09 -10.39 -15.32
CA LEU A 113 -0.04 -9.05 -15.92
C LEU A 113 1.11 -8.78 -16.91
N ARG A 114 2.35 -9.03 -16.50
CA ARG A 114 3.53 -8.86 -17.35
C ARG A 114 3.50 -9.75 -18.61
N SER A 115 3.01 -10.99 -18.49
CA SER A 115 2.86 -11.89 -19.65
C SER A 115 1.86 -11.38 -20.69
N ARG A 116 0.99 -10.44 -20.30
CA ARG A 116 0.06 -9.72 -21.19
C ARG A 116 0.67 -8.44 -21.78
N GLY A 117 1.94 -8.16 -21.49
CA GLY A 117 2.63 -6.95 -21.96
C GLY A 117 2.36 -5.70 -21.11
N LEU A 118 1.67 -5.82 -19.98
CA LEU A 118 1.41 -4.70 -19.08
C LEU A 118 2.61 -4.44 -18.18
N ARG A 119 2.95 -3.17 -18.00
CA ARG A 119 3.95 -2.76 -17.02
C ARG A 119 3.35 -2.83 -15.62
N THR A 120 4.14 -3.28 -14.66
CA THR A 120 3.71 -3.39 -13.26
C THR A 120 4.58 -2.53 -12.37
N GLY A 121 3.99 -1.87 -11.38
CA GLY A 121 4.75 -1.03 -10.47
C GLY A 121 4.07 -0.81 -9.13
N ILE A 122 4.83 -0.23 -8.21
CA ILE A 122 4.36 0.20 -6.89
C ILE A 122 4.36 1.73 -6.85
N LEU A 123 3.32 2.31 -6.27
CA LEU A 123 3.31 3.68 -5.75
C LEU A 123 2.89 3.63 -4.28
N SER A 124 3.77 4.05 -3.36
CA SER A 124 3.56 3.88 -1.93
C SER A 124 3.95 5.10 -1.10
N ASN A 125 3.28 5.25 0.05
CA ASN A 125 3.67 6.19 1.10
C ASN A 125 4.97 5.79 1.81
N GLY A 126 5.40 4.51 1.74
CA GLY A 126 6.66 4.03 2.28
C GLY A 126 7.86 4.74 1.64
N ASP A 127 8.87 5.04 2.43
CA ASP A 127 10.13 5.59 1.91
C ASP A 127 10.94 4.55 1.11
N PRO A 128 11.96 4.96 0.34
CA PRO A 128 12.71 4.04 -0.51
C PRO A 128 13.36 2.87 0.26
N GLY A 129 13.83 3.11 1.49
CA GLY A 129 14.44 2.06 2.32
C GLY A 129 13.43 0.98 2.72
N MET A 130 12.22 1.40 3.08
CA MET A 130 11.11 0.49 3.40
C MET A 130 10.72 -0.36 2.19
N LEU A 131 10.53 0.27 1.03
CA LEU A 131 10.10 -0.43 -0.18
C LEU A 131 11.16 -1.42 -0.67
N ASN A 132 12.43 -1.03 -0.66
CA ASN A 132 13.53 -1.90 -1.04
C ASN A 132 13.61 -3.14 -0.13
N ALA A 133 13.42 -2.97 1.18
CA ALA A 133 13.41 -4.08 2.12
C ALA A 133 12.21 -5.03 1.88
N ALA A 134 10.99 -4.49 1.73
CA ALA A 134 9.79 -5.29 1.53
C ALA A 134 9.81 -6.04 0.17
N VAL A 135 10.14 -5.34 -0.93
CA VAL A 135 10.25 -5.92 -2.28
C VAL A 135 11.36 -6.97 -2.33
N GLY A 136 12.50 -6.68 -1.71
CA GLY A 136 13.64 -7.59 -1.65
C GLY A 136 13.34 -8.87 -0.86
N SER A 137 12.77 -8.73 0.35
CA SER A 137 12.42 -9.89 1.19
C SER A 137 11.36 -10.79 0.55
N ALA A 138 10.40 -10.21 -0.17
CA ALA A 138 9.38 -10.95 -0.91
C ALA A 138 9.89 -11.50 -2.27
N GLY A 139 11.09 -11.13 -2.72
CA GLY A 139 11.68 -11.55 -3.98
C GLY A 139 10.89 -11.08 -5.20
N LEU A 140 10.29 -9.87 -5.14
CA LEU A 140 9.41 -9.32 -6.18
C LEU A 140 10.15 -8.36 -7.14
N ALA A 141 11.43 -8.07 -6.92
CA ALA A 141 12.18 -7.07 -7.71
C ALA A 141 12.16 -7.33 -9.22
N GLY A 142 12.21 -8.61 -9.63
CA GLY A 142 12.15 -9.00 -11.05
C GLY A 142 10.74 -8.97 -11.67
N ASP A 143 9.71 -8.82 -10.84
CA ASP A 143 8.30 -8.83 -11.26
C ASP A 143 7.70 -7.40 -11.32
N LEU A 144 8.51 -6.34 -11.05
CA LEU A 144 8.11 -4.93 -11.03
C LEU A 144 8.99 -4.10 -11.98
N ASP A 145 8.36 -3.25 -12.80
CA ASP A 145 9.04 -2.32 -13.70
C ASP A 145 9.36 -0.98 -13.00
N ALA A 146 8.61 -0.63 -11.96
CA ALA A 146 8.84 0.58 -11.16
C ALA A 146 8.48 0.36 -9.68
N VAL A 147 9.28 0.94 -8.78
CA VAL A 147 8.98 1.01 -7.34
C VAL A 147 9.09 2.46 -6.92
N LEU A 148 7.94 3.12 -6.79
CA LEU A 148 7.84 4.56 -6.58
C LEU A 148 7.45 4.88 -5.14
N SER A 149 8.28 5.71 -4.50
CA SER A 149 8.00 6.29 -3.18
C SER A 149 7.50 7.72 -3.33
N VAL A 150 6.49 8.09 -2.55
CA VAL A 150 6.03 9.47 -2.44
C VAL A 150 7.08 10.41 -1.82
N ASP A 151 8.18 9.86 -1.29
CA ASP A 151 9.32 10.65 -0.80
C ASP A 151 9.83 11.62 -1.87
N ALA A 152 9.81 11.22 -3.15
CA ALA A 152 10.16 12.09 -4.28
C ALA A 152 9.25 13.32 -4.41
N ALA A 153 7.98 13.23 -4.02
CA ALA A 153 7.02 14.34 -4.05
C ALA A 153 7.00 15.16 -2.75
N ARG A 154 7.61 14.67 -1.68
CA ARG A 154 7.63 15.28 -0.33
C ARG A 154 6.22 15.61 0.18
N VAL A 155 5.26 14.73 -0.12
CA VAL A 155 3.87 14.78 0.36
C VAL A 155 3.28 13.38 0.24
N PHE A 156 2.33 13.05 1.12
CA PHE A 156 1.71 11.73 1.10
C PHE A 156 0.47 11.66 0.19
N LYS A 157 0.05 10.45 -0.18
CA LYS A 157 -1.26 10.20 -0.77
C LYS A 157 -2.34 10.76 0.19
N THR A 158 -3.37 11.45 -0.27
CA THR A 158 -3.93 11.46 -1.63
C THR A 158 -3.57 12.72 -2.43
N SER A 159 -2.44 13.36 -2.20
CA SER A 159 -2.04 14.50 -3.01
C SER A 159 -1.87 14.09 -4.49
N PRO A 160 -2.41 14.86 -5.47
CA PRO A 160 -2.23 14.56 -6.89
C PRO A 160 -0.75 14.47 -7.30
N ARG A 161 0.14 15.20 -6.62
CA ARG A 161 1.58 15.16 -6.86
C ARG A 161 2.19 13.78 -6.69
N THR A 162 1.59 12.92 -5.85
CA THR A 162 2.08 11.55 -5.64
C THR A 162 1.74 10.65 -6.82
N TYR A 163 0.51 10.74 -7.34
CA TYR A 163 0.08 9.93 -8.48
C TYR A 163 0.79 10.36 -9.78
N ALA A 164 1.11 11.64 -9.93
CA ALA A 164 1.88 12.16 -11.07
C ALA A 164 3.27 11.51 -11.22
N LEU A 165 3.86 10.95 -10.16
CA LEU A 165 5.12 10.20 -10.21
C LEU A 165 5.03 9.00 -11.16
N VAL A 166 3.85 8.37 -11.26
CA VAL A 166 3.62 7.22 -12.15
C VAL A 166 3.75 7.64 -13.62
N LEU A 167 3.11 8.76 -13.99
CA LEU A 167 3.13 9.27 -15.37
C LEU A 167 4.56 9.60 -15.81
N GLN A 168 5.33 10.23 -14.93
CA GLN A 168 6.73 10.58 -15.18
C GLN A 168 7.61 9.34 -15.30
N ALA A 169 7.48 8.37 -14.39
CA ALA A 169 8.35 7.20 -14.35
C ALA A 169 8.10 6.22 -15.51
N LEU A 170 6.84 6.11 -15.94
CA LEU A 170 6.45 5.13 -16.96
C LEU A 170 6.13 5.76 -18.33
N SER A 171 6.15 7.10 -18.45
CA SER A 171 5.78 7.79 -19.69
C SER A 171 4.43 7.32 -20.22
N VAL A 172 3.39 7.43 -19.40
CA VAL A 172 1.99 7.07 -19.66
C VAL A 172 1.07 8.21 -19.33
N ASP A 173 -0.13 8.22 -19.91
CA ASP A 173 -1.21 9.11 -19.54
C ASP A 173 -2.06 8.48 -18.41
N ALA A 174 -2.87 9.28 -17.73
CA ALA A 174 -3.60 8.83 -16.55
C ALA A 174 -4.65 7.74 -16.88
N ASP A 175 -5.34 7.86 -18.00
CA ASP A 175 -6.34 6.92 -18.48
C ASP A 175 -5.73 5.57 -18.96
N GLU A 176 -4.42 5.51 -19.16
CA GLU A 176 -3.68 4.30 -19.48
C GLU A 176 -3.25 3.48 -18.24
N VAL A 177 -3.57 3.96 -17.03
CA VAL A 177 -3.14 3.36 -15.76
C VAL A 177 -4.33 2.76 -15.02
N VAL A 178 -4.25 1.48 -14.71
CA VAL A 178 -5.08 0.85 -13.69
C VAL A 178 -4.37 0.94 -12.35
N PHE A 179 -5.02 1.57 -11.36
CA PHE A 179 -4.49 1.71 -10.00
C PHE A 179 -5.20 0.77 -9.04
N VAL A 180 -4.44 -0.05 -8.33
CA VAL A 180 -4.94 -1.14 -7.47
C VAL A 180 -4.57 -0.87 -6.03
N SER A 181 -5.55 -0.81 -5.14
CA SER A 181 -5.32 -0.66 -3.69
C SER A 181 -6.39 -1.35 -2.87
N SER A 182 -6.01 -1.86 -1.70
CA SER A 182 -6.95 -2.31 -0.66
C SER A 182 -7.43 -1.15 0.22
N ASN A 183 -6.75 -0.02 0.17
CA ASN A 183 -7.10 1.17 0.94
C ASN A 183 -8.12 2.01 0.16
N ARG A 184 -9.37 2.07 0.65
CA ARG A 184 -10.46 2.74 -0.08
C ARG A 184 -10.21 4.24 -0.27
N TRP A 185 -9.55 4.91 0.69
CA TRP A 185 -9.13 6.30 0.57
C TRP A 185 -8.10 6.52 -0.55
N ASP A 186 -7.21 5.55 -0.80
CA ASP A 186 -6.22 5.62 -1.88
C ASP A 186 -6.86 5.42 -3.25
N ILE A 187 -7.88 4.56 -3.32
CA ILE A 187 -8.75 4.40 -4.49
C ILE A 187 -9.47 5.71 -4.82
N ALA A 188 -9.98 6.44 -3.81
CA ALA A 188 -10.60 7.74 -4.02
C ALA A 188 -9.59 8.76 -4.59
N GLY A 189 -8.39 8.81 -4.05
CA GLY A 189 -7.32 9.67 -4.56
C GLY A 189 -6.90 9.35 -6.00
N ALA A 190 -6.79 8.06 -6.32
CA ALA A 190 -6.47 7.60 -7.68
C ALA A 190 -7.57 7.95 -8.68
N ALA A 191 -8.85 7.76 -8.30
CA ALA A 191 -10.01 8.17 -9.11
C ALA A 191 -10.02 9.66 -9.36
N ALA A 192 -9.82 10.47 -8.31
CA ALA A 192 -9.76 11.92 -8.40
C ALA A 192 -8.61 12.41 -9.30
N PHE A 193 -7.52 11.65 -9.38
CA PHE A 193 -6.39 11.95 -10.26
C PHE A 193 -6.62 11.59 -11.72
N GLY A 194 -7.56 10.67 -12.01
CA GLY A 194 -7.91 10.23 -13.36
C GLY A 194 -7.39 8.84 -13.74
N PHE A 195 -6.88 8.06 -12.79
CA PHE A 195 -6.59 6.64 -13.02
C PHE A 195 -7.88 5.81 -13.06
N THR A 196 -7.81 4.61 -13.65
CA THR A 196 -8.86 3.60 -13.53
C THR A 196 -8.66 2.82 -12.23
N PRO A 197 -9.47 3.07 -11.16
CA PRO A 197 -9.22 2.51 -9.84
C PRO A 197 -9.85 1.14 -9.68
N VAL A 198 -9.12 0.19 -9.09
CA VAL A 198 -9.61 -1.14 -8.71
C VAL A 198 -9.42 -1.33 -7.20
N TRP A 199 -10.53 -1.47 -6.49
CA TRP A 199 -10.51 -1.69 -5.06
C TRP A 199 -10.41 -3.18 -4.70
N VAL A 200 -9.34 -3.56 -3.99
CA VAL A 200 -9.18 -4.92 -3.46
C VAL A 200 -9.79 -4.97 -2.06
N ASN A 201 -11.08 -5.23 -2.00
CA ASN A 201 -11.85 -5.28 -0.75
C ASN A 201 -11.79 -6.67 -0.12
N ARG A 202 -10.66 -6.99 0.52
CA ARG A 202 -10.42 -8.30 1.14
C ARG A 202 -11.35 -8.62 2.30
N LEU A 203 -11.83 -7.59 3.00
CA LEU A 203 -12.61 -7.72 4.23
C LEU A 203 -14.12 -7.54 4.01
N GLY A 204 -14.56 -7.28 2.77
CA GLY A 204 -15.98 -7.02 2.49
C GLY A 204 -16.51 -5.76 3.17
N LEU A 205 -15.68 -4.73 3.32
CA LEU A 205 -16.05 -3.47 3.96
C LEU A 205 -17.10 -2.72 3.14
N PRO A 206 -17.97 -1.94 3.78
CA PRO A 206 -18.89 -1.06 3.07
C PRO A 206 -18.11 -0.02 2.27
N ASP A 207 -18.73 0.43 1.15
CA ASP A 207 -18.16 1.52 0.35
C ASP A 207 -18.31 2.86 1.07
N GLU A 208 -17.33 3.72 0.85
CA GLU A 208 -17.25 5.11 1.29
C GLU A 208 -16.75 5.96 0.12
N TYR A 209 -16.88 7.27 0.13
CA TYR A 209 -16.52 8.18 -0.98
C TYR A 209 -17.29 7.88 -2.29
N PRO A 210 -18.63 7.95 -2.31
CA PRO A 210 -19.45 7.61 -3.48
C PRO A 210 -19.14 8.47 -4.70
N GLU A 211 -18.62 9.68 -4.51
CA GLU A 211 -18.17 10.60 -5.57
C GLU A 211 -16.91 10.11 -6.32
N PHE A 212 -16.19 9.15 -5.76
CA PHE A 212 -14.98 8.54 -6.31
C PHE A 212 -15.14 7.01 -6.41
N ALA A 213 -16.20 6.58 -7.09
CA ALA A 213 -16.50 5.16 -7.21
C ALA A 213 -15.35 4.39 -7.88
N PRO A 214 -15.00 3.18 -7.39
CA PRO A 214 -14.03 2.33 -8.05
C PRO A 214 -14.58 1.83 -9.39
N GLY A 215 -13.71 1.68 -10.39
CA GLY A 215 -14.04 1.05 -11.66
C GLY A 215 -14.33 -0.45 -11.54
N ALA A 216 -13.77 -1.09 -10.53
CA ALA A 216 -14.09 -2.46 -10.14
C ALA A 216 -13.77 -2.71 -8.65
N VAL A 217 -14.46 -3.70 -8.06
CA VAL A 217 -14.20 -4.19 -6.69
C VAL A 217 -13.93 -5.69 -6.76
N VAL A 218 -12.85 -6.13 -6.17
CA VAL A 218 -12.46 -7.55 -6.12
C VAL A 218 -12.05 -7.95 -4.70
N PRO A 219 -12.33 -9.18 -4.26
CA PRO A 219 -11.92 -9.64 -2.92
C PRO A 219 -10.44 -10.05 -2.85
N SER A 220 -9.74 -10.20 -3.98
CA SER A 220 -8.33 -10.61 -4.02
C SER A 220 -7.70 -10.25 -5.36
N LEU A 221 -6.36 -10.10 -5.38
CA LEU A 221 -5.61 -9.73 -6.57
C LEU A 221 -5.66 -10.79 -7.69
N HIS A 222 -5.85 -12.07 -7.38
CA HIS A 222 -5.91 -13.11 -8.41
C HIS A 222 -7.08 -12.91 -9.40
N LEU A 223 -8.10 -12.14 -9.04
CA LEU A 223 -9.21 -11.82 -9.94
C LEU A 223 -8.92 -10.69 -10.93
N LEU A 224 -7.74 -10.11 -10.87
CA LEU A 224 -7.28 -9.15 -11.89
C LEU A 224 -6.95 -9.84 -13.22
N VAL A 225 -6.59 -11.13 -13.22
CA VAL A 225 -5.98 -11.85 -14.35
C VAL A 225 -6.76 -13.07 -14.80
#